data_34b607cf2cb1360479502f5aad3b39f1
#
_entry.id   34b607cf2cb1360479502f5aad3b39f1
#
_cell.length_a   1.000
_cell.length_b   1.000
_cell.length_c   1.000
_cell.angle_alpha   90.00
_cell.angle_beta   90.00
_cell.angle_gamma   90.00
#
_symmetry.space_group_name_H-M   'P 1'
#
loop_
_entity.id
_entity.type
_entity.pdbx_description
1 polymer ?
#
loop_
_entity_poly.entity_id
_entity_poly.type
_entity_poly.pdbx_seq_one_letter_code
_entity_poly.pdbx_strand_id
1 'polypeptide(L)'
;MERGEISTIERRDLDVKLTPVDIPSLPANQQQNLYRSLGEFSEMNKVFNTSNSDTMHEKIKQDPQYLVQYHEKLDETRKLWTIDPVKLIANKINNLPIPDHIIAKMDIVDFGCGRARLAELLNNKVYNFDHHNILGENVIACDMRRTLLKRETLDVVVFSLSLMGQNWTEYIAEAKRCLRKRGMLMIAETTKSLTARLSGLKDEITKNEFEIRSEKQEGDFTFIEAMKL
;
A
#
# COMPACT_ATOMS: atom_id res chain seq x y z
N MET A 1 39.05 5.12 18.75
CA MET A 1 37.99 5.36 17.76
C MET A 1 37.62 4.03 17.16
N GLU A 2 36.68 3.38 17.79
CA GLU A 2 36.13 2.10 17.28
C GLU A 2 35.26 2.43 16.07
N ARG A 3 35.62 1.85 14.93
CA ARG A 3 34.76 1.85 13.75
C ARG A 3 33.64 0.85 14.04
N GLY A 4 32.42 1.38 14.33
CA GLY A 4 31.26 0.53 14.43
C GLY A 4 31.10 -0.30 13.16
N GLU A 5 30.98 -1.58 13.33
CA GLU A 5 30.68 -2.54 12.28
C GLU A 5 29.36 -2.13 11.62
N ILE A 6 29.44 -1.79 10.34
CA ILE A 6 28.24 -1.61 9.50
C ILE A 6 27.68 -3.02 9.34
N SER A 7 26.61 -3.33 10.05
CA SER A 7 25.89 -4.59 9.86
C SER A 7 25.50 -4.70 8.40
N THR A 8 26.02 -5.70 7.71
CA THR A 8 25.60 -6.08 6.38
C THR A 8 24.13 -6.48 6.48
N ILE A 9 23.25 -5.71 5.86
CA ILE A 9 21.85 -6.10 5.72
C ILE A 9 21.84 -7.32 4.81
N GLU A 10 21.51 -8.49 5.37
CA GLU A 10 21.21 -9.64 4.53
C GLU A 10 19.98 -9.31 3.70
N ARG A 11 20.16 -9.21 2.39
CA ARG A 11 19.05 -9.09 1.44
C ARG A 11 18.21 -10.36 1.54
N ARG A 12 17.06 -10.27 2.17
CA ARG A 12 16.12 -11.39 2.28
C ARG A 12 15.09 -11.27 1.17
N ASP A 13 15.12 -12.21 0.24
CA ASP A 13 14.00 -12.41 -0.67
C ASP A 13 12.84 -13.02 0.13
N LEU A 14 11.82 -12.21 0.36
CA LEU A 14 10.59 -12.65 1.01
C LEU A 14 9.82 -13.55 0.05
N ASP A 15 9.33 -14.68 0.55
CA ASP A 15 8.42 -15.50 -0.25
C ASP A 15 7.09 -14.77 -0.44
N VAL A 16 6.86 -14.31 -1.66
CA VAL A 16 5.67 -13.56 -2.05
C VAL A 16 4.50 -14.46 -2.44
N LYS A 17 4.78 -15.75 -2.72
CA LYS A 17 3.73 -16.70 -3.10
C LYS A 17 2.84 -17.04 -1.92
N LEU A 18 1.56 -17.14 -2.19
CA LEU A 18 0.55 -17.60 -1.25
C LEU A 18 -0.13 -18.83 -1.83
N THR A 19 -0.60 -19.70 -0.96
CA THR A 19 -1.45 -20.81 -1.34
C THR A 19 -2.91 -20.41 -1.08
N PRO A 20 -3.70 -20.15 -2.13
CA PRO A 20 -5.10 -19.80 -1.96
C PRO A 20 -5.87 -20.91 -1.26
N VAL A 21 -6.82 -20.52 -0.42
CA VAL A 21 -7.75 -21.47 0.18
C VAL A 21 -8.62 -22.08 -0.91
N ASP A 22 -8.65 -23.41 -0.98
CA ASP A 22 -9.58 -24.15 -1.83
C ASP A 22 -10.97 -24.16 -1.17
N ILE A 23 -11.81 -23.20 -1.59
CA ILE A 23 -13.15 -23.01 -1.00
C ILE A 23 -13.98 -24.28 -1.04
N PRO A 24 -14.06 -25.03 -2.17
CA PRO A 24 -14.82 -26.29 -2.23
C PRO A 24 -14.40 -27.34 -1.20
N SER A 25 -13.14 -27.34 -0.76
CA SER A 25 -12.63 -28.28 0.25
C SER A 25 -13.02 -27.92 1.69
N LEU A 26 -13.49 -26.70 1.95
CA LEU A 26 -13.88 -26.26 3.28
C LEU A 26 -15.21 -26.88 3.72
N PRO A 27 -15.44 -27.08 5.03
CA PRO A 27 -16.77 -27.39 5.57
C PRO A 27 -17.83 -26.35 5.14
N ALA A 28 -19.06 -26.79 4.92
CA ALA A 28 -20.14 -25.94 4.40
C ALA A 28 -20.37 -24.63 5.20
N ASN A 29 -20.27 -24.70 6.53
CA ASN A 29 -20.38 -23.53 7.39
C ASN A 29 -19.23 -22.53 7.20
N GLN A 30 -18.02 -23.02 6.94
CA GLN A 30 -16.86 -22.17 6.65
C GLN A 30 -16.97 -21.55 5.26
N GLN A 31 -17.43 -22.30 4.25
CA GLN A 31 -17.72 -21.76 2.93
C GLN A 31 -18.74 -20.61 3.02
N GLN A 32 -19.86 -20.84 3.72
CA GLN A 32 -20.90 -19.83 3.89
C GLN A 32 -20.39 -18.57 4.60
N ASN A 33 -19.59 -18.74 5.67
CA ASN A 33 -18.99 -17.61 6.38
C ASN A 33 -18.03 -16.83 5.49
N LEU A 34 -17.20 -17.50 4.70
CA LEU A 34 -16.26 -16.86 3.78
C LEU A 34 -17.01 -16.08 2.69
N TYR A 35 -18.02 -16.70 2.03
CA TYR A 35 -18.82 -16.00 1.01
C TYR A 35 -19.52 -14.77 1.58
N ARG A 36 -20.06 -14.85 2.79
CA ARG A 36 -20.65 -13.68 3.47
C ARG A 36 -19.60 -12.58 3.69
N SER A 37 -18.43 -12.94 4.21
CA SER A 37 -17.33 -12.00 4.45
C SER A 37 -16.86 -11.31 3.17
N LEU A 38 -16.75 -12.05 2.07
CA LEU A 38 -16.40 -11.49 0.75
C LEU A 38 -17.46 -10.52 0.22
N GLY A 39 -18.75 -10.84 0.42
CA GLY A 39 -19.86 -9.95 0.07
C GLY A 39 -19.79 -8.64 0.87
N GLU A 40 -19.64 -8.72 2.19
CA GLU A 40 -19.51 -7.58 3.07
C GLU A 40 -18.27 -6.73 2.70
N PHE A 41 -17.12 -7.36 2.42
CA PHE A 41 -15.94 -6.65 1.92
C PHE A 41 -16.23 -5.90 0.62
N SER A 42 -16.90 -6.54 -0.33
CA SER A 42 -17.22 -5.92 -1.61
C SER A 42 -18.08 -4.67 -1.45
N GLU A 43 -19.10 -4.70 -0.57
CA GLU A 43 -19.93 -3.54 -0.28
C GLU A 43 -19.14 -2.42 0.40
N MET A 44 -18.34 -2.73 1.41
CA MET A 44 -17.50 -1.74 2.08
C MET A 44 -16.49 -1.13 1.10
N ASN A 45 -15.83 -1.95 0.28
CA ASN A 45 -14.88 -1.51 -0.73
C ASN A 45 -15.54 -0.58 -1.78
N LYS A 46 -16.79 -0.86 -2.15
CA LYS A 46 -17.58 0.02 -3.02
C LYS A 46 -17.79 1.38 -2.35
N VAL A 47 -18.14 1.42 -1.07
CA VAL A 47 -18.32 2.69 -0.32
C VAL A 47 -17.01 3.49 -0.32
N PHE A 48 -15.86 2.86 -0.03
CA PHE A 48 -14.55 3.52 -0.10
C PHE A 48 -14.29 4.10 -1.50
N ASN A 49 -14.54 3.34 -2.56
CA ASN A 49 -14.25 3.77 -3.94
C ASN A 49 -15.22 4.84 -4.49
N THR A 50 -16.42 4.98 -3.91
CA THR A 50 -17.42 5.96 -4.37
C THR A 50 -17.55 7.19 -3.48
N SER A 51 -16.82 7.25 -2.39
CA SER A 51 -16.78 8.40 -1.47
C SER A 51 -15.55 9.27 -1.72
N ASN A 52 -15.63 10.54 -1.32
CA ASN A 52 -14.44 11.37 -1.21
C ASN A 52 -13.67 11.02 0.08
N SER A 53 -12.37 11.23 0.07
CA SER A 53 -11.47 10.93 1.18
C SER A 53 -11.85 11.64 2.49
N ASP A 54 -12.21 12.92 2.43
CA ASP A 54 -12.65 13.69 3.59
C ASP A 54 -13.92 13.11 4.22
N THR A 55 -14.91 12.75 3.38
CA THR A 55 -16.15 12.09 3.84
C THR A 55 -15.83 10.76 4.54
N MET A 56 -14.91 9.96 3.97
CA MET A 56 -14.49 8.71 4.58
C MET A 56 -13.71 8.94 5.86
N HIS A 57 -12.81 9.93 5.88
CA HIS A 57 -12.02 10.27 7.07
C HIS A 57 -12.93 10.67 8.24
N GLU A 58 -13.91 11.54 8.00
CA GLU A 58 -14.87 11.95 9.04
C GLU A 58 -15.78 10.78 9.49
N LYS A 59 -16.22 9.92 8.56
CA LYS A 59 -16.97 8.70 8.90
C LYS A 59 -16.17 7.79 9.83
N ILE A 60 -14.93 7.52 9.48
CA ILE A 60 -14.04 6.64 10.26
C ILE A 60 -13.69 7.27 11.61
N LYS A 61 -13.53 8.59 11.67
CA LYS A 61 -13.32 9.32 12.92
C LYS A 61 -14.51 9.21 13.88
N GLN A 62 -15.73 9.21 13.33
CA GLN A 62 -16.96 9.00 14.13
C GLN A 62 -17.17 7.54 14.50
N ASP A 63 -16.83 6.61 13.63
CA ASP A 63 -16.92 5.16 13.82
C ASP A 63 -15.63 4.46 13.40
N PRO A 64 -14.60 4.42 14.27
CA PRO A 64 -13.34 3.73 13.99
C PRO A 64 -13.51 2.23 13.75
N GLN A 65 -14.54 1.61 14.30
CA GLN A 65 -14.82 0.18 14.11
C GLN A 65 -15.13 -0.15 12.64
N TYR A 66 -15.62 0.81 11.88
CA TYR A 66 -15.85 0.62 10.44
C TYR A 66 -14.55 0.27 9.69
N LEU A 67 -13.44 0.94 10.00
CA LEU A 67 -12.14 0.63 9.37
C LEU A 67 -11.57 -0.69 9.90
N VAL A 68 -11.73 -0.98 11.19
CA VAL A 68 -11.32 -2.28 11.77
C VAL A 68 -12.02 -3.43 11.04
N GLN A 69 -13.33 -3.35 10.90
CA GLN A 69 -14.13 -4.36 10.18
C GLN A 69 -13.69 -4.48 8.70
N TYR A 70 -13.43 -3.35 8.03
CA TYR A 70 -12.91 -3.39 6.65
C TYR A 70 -11.62 -4.20 6.55
N HIS A 71 -10.66 -3.99 7.45
CA HIS A 71 -9.39 -4.73 7.44
C HIS A 71 -9.56 -6.19 7.83
N GLU A 72 -10.48 -6.54 8.72
CA GLU A 72 -10.82 -7.93 9.03
C GLU A 72 -11.35 -8.65 7.77
N LYS A 73 -12.25 -8.00 7.02
CA LYS A 73 -12.78 -8.55 5.76
C LYS A 73 -11.72 -8.63 4.67
N LEU A 74 -10.81 -7.66 4.60
CA LEU A 74 -9.67 -7.69 3.69
C LEU A 74 -8.75 -8.87 4.02
N ASP A 75 -8.49 -9.16 5.30
CA ASP A 75 -7.69 -10.32 5.72
C ASP A 75 -8.33 -11.66 5.30
N GLU A 76 -9.66 -11.77 5.34
CA GLU A 76 -10.38 -12.93 4.77
C GLU A 76 -10.18 -13.02 3.25
N THR A 77 -10.24 -11.90 2.54
CA THR A 77 -10.02 -11.85 1.09
C THR A 77 -8.60 -12.27 0.71
N ARG A 78 -7.61 -11.93 1.53
CA ARG A 78 -6.18 -12.33 1.34
C ARG A 78 -5.98 -13.83 1.29
N LYS A 79 -6.84 -14.61 1.93
CA LYS A 79 -6.78 -16.09 1.90
C LYS A 79 -6.99 -16.66 0.50
N LEU A 80 -7.50 -15.86 -0.43
CA LEU A 80 -7.75 -16.23 -1.82
C LEU A 80 -6.66 -15.76 -2.78
N TRP A 81 -5.68 -14.99 -2.31
CA TRP A 81 -4.64 -14.44 -3.16
C TRP A 81 -3.56 -15.48 -3.47
N THR A 82 -2.96 -15.36 -4.65
CA THR A 82 -1.82 -16.19 -5.08
C THR A 82 -0.48 -15.57 -4.75
N ILE A 83 -0.45 -14.25 -4.52
CA ILE A 83 0.74 -13.48 -4.12
C ILE A 83 0.40 -12.45 -3.07
N ASP A 84 1.39 -12.03 -2.30
CA ASP A 84 1.27 -10.93 -1.34
C ASP A 84 1.87 -9.64 -1.94
N PRO A 85 1.03 -8.65 -2.28
CA PRO A 85 1.52 -7.42 -2.92
C PRO A 85 2.44 -6.60 -2.03
N VAL A 86 2.25 -6.61 -0.70
CA VAL A 86 3.10 -5.89 0.24
C VAL A 86 4.48 -6.52 0.32
N LYS A 87 4.56 -7.86 0.36
CA LYS A 87 5.85 -8.57 0.31
C LYS A 87 6.58 -8.32 -1.00
N LEU A 88 5.86 -8.25 -2.13
CA LEU A 88 6.49 -7.96 -3.42
C LEU A 88 7.09 -6.55 -3.45
N ILE A 89 6.37 -5.55 -2.93
CA ILE A 89 6.89 -4.18 -2.79
C ILE A 89 8.12 -4.17 -1.88
N ALA A 90 8.06 -4.85 -0.73
CA ALA A 90 9.20 -4.94 0.19
C ALA A 90 10.42 -5.57 -0.48
N ASN A 91 10.24 -6.67 -1.24
CA ASN A 91 11.32 -7.29 -2.02
C ASN A 91 11.92 -6.31 -3.04
N LYS A 92 11.08 -5.55 -3.74
CA LYS A 92 11.56 -4.56 -4.71
C LYS A 92 12.41 -3.47 -4.03
N ILE A 93 11.99 -2.97 -2.86
CA ILE A 93 12.74 -1.98 -2.09
C ILE A 93 14.07 -2.58 -1.60
N ASN A 94 14.05 -3.78 -1.02
CA ASN A 94 15.25 -4.45 -0.49
C ASN A 94 16.26 -4.79 -1.60
N ASN A 95 15.81 -4.98 -2.85
CA ASN A 95 16.65 -5.36 -3.99
C ASN A 95 16.87 -4.23 -5.01
N LEU A 96 16.72 -2.97 -4.59
CA LEU A 96 17.05 -1.86 -5.45
C LEU A 96 18.52 -1.95 -5.92
N PRO A 97 18.84 -1.57 -7.18
CA PRO A 97 20.19 -1.68 -7.73
C PRO A 97 21.11 -0.54 -7.22
N ILE A 98 21.12 -0.34 -5.92
CA ILE A 98 21.95 0.63 -5.20
C ILE A 98 22.56 -0.04 -3.96
N PRO A 99 23.65 0.51 -3.38
CA PRO A 99 24.29 -0.08 -2.21
C PRO A 99 23.35 -0.21 -1.01
N ASP A 100 23.47 -1.33 -0.26
CA ASP A 100 22.60 -1.66 0.87
C ASP A 100 22.58 -0.58 1.96
N HIS A 101 23.74 0.04 2.22
CA HIS A 101 23.84 1.13 3.20
C HIS A 101 23.06 2.40 2.79
N ILE A 102 22.75 2.56 1.49
CA ILE A 102 21.88 3.62 0.99
C ILE A 102 20.42 3.19 1.17
N ILE A 103 20.09 1.95 0.80
CA ILE A 103 18.73 1.41 0.99
C ILE A 103 18.33 1.54 2.47
N ALA A 104 19.21 1.13 3.40
CA ALA A 104 18.95 1.16 4.84
C ALA A 104 18.65 2.55 5.43
N LYS A 105 19.02 3.61 4.71
CA LYS A 105 18.82 5.00 5.15
C LYS A 105 17.65 5.69 4.44
N MET A 106 16.95 4.98 3.55
CA MET A 106 15.82 5.57 2.83
C MET A 106 14.66 5.85 3.78
N ASP A 107 14.10 7.05 3.65
CA ASP A 107 12.84 7.42 4.29
C ASP A 107 11.67 6.98 3.39
N ILE A 108 10.84 6.09 3.93
CA ILE A 108 9.73 5.44 3.20
C ILE A 108 8.42 5.85 3.85
N VAL A 109 7.39 6.08 3.05
CA VAL A 109 6.02 6.24 3.54
C VAL A 109 5.10 5.18 2.92
N ASP A 110 4.22 4.63 3.75
CA ASP A 110 3.11 3.76 3.35
C ASP A 110 1.80 4.52 3.55
N PHE A 111 1.19 4.95 2.45
CA PHE A 111 -0.07 5.69 2.44
C PHE A 111 -1.26 4.74 2.29
N GLY A 112 -2.14 4.73 3.29
CA GLY A 112 -3.19 3.75 3.46
C GLY A 112 -2.61 2.41 3.94
N CYS A 113 -1.76 2.48 4.96
CA CYS A 113 -0.94 1.36 5.43
C CYS A 113 -1.75 0.23 6.11
N GLY A 114 -3.00 0.49 6.49
CA GLY A 114 -3.82 -0.44 7.24
C GLY A 114 -3.14 -0.93 8.51
N ARG A 115 -2.74 -2.19 8.51
CA ARG A 115 -2.01 -2.82 9.63
C ARG A 115 -0.49 -2.63 9.57
N ALA A 116 0.01 -1.64 8.84
CA ALA A 116 1.44 -1.28 8.74
C ALA A 116 2.37 -2.46 8.40
N ARG A 117 1.90 -3.42 7.60
CA ARG A 117 2.64 -4.65 7.27
C ARG A 117 3.95 -4.39 6.52
N LEU A 118 4.02 -3.30 5.75
CA LEU A 118 5.25 -2.94 5.04
C LEU A 118 6.38 -2.63 6.03
N ALA A 119 6.07 -1.93 7.12
CA ALA A 119 7.04 -1.61 8.16
C ALA A 119 7.60 -2.85 8.88
N GLU A 120 6.84 -3.95 8.97
CA GLU A 120 7.31 -5.21 9.54
C GLU A 120 8.29 -5.97 8.63
N LEU A 121 8.25 -5.68 7.32
CA LEU A 121 9.02 -6.38 6.30
C LEU A 121 10.31 -5.65 5.90
N LEU A 122 10.45 -4.39 6.31
CA LEU A 122 11.59 -3.55 6.00
C LEU A 122 12.38 -3.20 7.26
N ASN A 123 13.70 -3.07 7.11
CA ASN A 123 14.56 -2.54 8.18
C ASN A 123 14.62 -1.01 8.19
N ASN A 124 13.91 -0.38 7.28
CA ASN A 124 13.86 1.07 7.12
C ASN A 124 12.91 1.70 8.14
N LYS A 125 13.09 3.00 8.36
CA LYS A 125 12.05 3.80 8.97
C LYS A 125 10.91 3.96 7.96
N VAL A 126 9.73 3.44 8.29
CA VAL A 126 8.52 3.59 7.49
C VAL A 126 7.54 4.49 8.24
N TYR A 127 7.09 5.55 7.58
CA TYR A 127 6.01 6.41 8.07
C TYR A 127 4.69 5.82 7.59
N ASN A 128 3.87 5.36 8.50
CA ASN A 128 2.60 4.70 8.20
C ASN A 128 1.44 5.68 8.41
N PHE A 129 0.65 5.91 7.36
CA PHE A 129 -0.53 6.78 7.40
C PHE A 129 -1.79 6.01 7.02
N ASP A 130 -2.86 6.21 7.78
CA ASP A 130 -4.19 5.72 7.44
C ASP A 130 -5.26 6.65 8.04
N HIS A 131 -6.52 6.47 7.66
CA HIS A 131 -7.63 7.27 8.19
C HIS A 131 -7.76 7.16 9.71
N HIS A 132 -7.41 6.02 10.30
CA HIS A 132 -7.41 5.79 11.73
C HIS A 132 -6.27 4.86 12.13
N ASN A 133 -5.79 5.04 13.34
CA ASN A 133 -4.77 4.18 13.92
C ASN A 133 -5.42 2.94 14.55
N ILE A 134 -5.42 1.82 13.83
CA ILE A 134 -6.01 0.55 14.28
C ILE A 134 -5.05 -0.32 15.09
N LEU A 135 -3.76 0.03 15.12
CA LEU A 135 -2.71 -0.77 15.76
C LEU A 135 -2.07 -0.09 16.98
N GLY A 136 -2.48 1.13 17.36
CA GLY A 136 -1.87 1.87 18.46
C GLY A 136 -0.72 2.78 18.04
N GLU A 137 0.56 2.45 18.24
CA GLU A 137 1.64 3.45 18.22
C GLU A 137 2.27 3.71 16.83
N ASN A 138 2.09 2.84 15.85
CA ASN A 138 2.87 2.87 14.61
C ASN A 138 2.16 3.45 13.39
N VAL A 139 0.93 3.97 13.54
CA VAL A 139 0.14 4.53 12.45
C VAL A 139 -0.28 5.95 12.78
N ILE A 140 -0.04 6.85 11.86
CA ILE A 140 -0.47 8.26 11.97
C ILE A 140 -1.86 8.37 11.35
N ALA A 141 -2.86 8.67 12.20
CA ALA A 141 -4.23 8.91 11.74
C ALA A 141 -4.31 10.22 10.97
N CYS A 142 -4.49 10.15 9.65
CA CYS A 142 -4.50 11.32 8.77
C CYS A 142 -5.16 10.98 7.43
N ASP A 143 -5.81 11.97 6.84
CA ASP A 143 -6.13 11.92 5.41
C ASP A 143 -4.86 12.13 4.60
N MET A 144 -4.44 11.11 3.84
CA MET A 144 -3.19 11.11 3.09
C MET A 144 -3.12 12.14 1.95
N ARG A 145 -4.20 12.87 1.65
CA ARG A 145 -4.18 14.01 0.73
C ARG A 145 -3.36 15.20 1.24
N ARG A 146 -3.25 15.33 2.55
CA ARG A 146 -2.62 16.49 3.21
C ARG A 146 -1.91 16.04 4.48
N THR A 147 -0.77 15.43 4.31
CA THR A 147 0.08 15.05 5.44
C THR A 147 0.91 16.24 5.94
N LEU A 148 1.40 16.13 7.18
CA LEU A 148 2.35 17.10 7.74
C LEU A 148 3.81 16.81 7.35
N LEU A 149 4.02 15.88 6.43
CA LEU A 149 5.35 15.57 5.92
C LEU A 149 5.97 16.77 5.20
N LYS A 150 7.26 16.95 5.38
CA LYS A 150 8.00 18.01 4.69
C LYS A 150 8.08 17.72 3.19
N ARG A 151 8.16 18.79 2.39
CA ARG A 151 8.39 18.67 0.95
C ARG A 151 9.75 18.04 0.68
N GLU A 152 9.79 17.16 -0.33
CA GLU A 152 11.02 16.65 -0.93
C GLU A 152 11.98 15.98 0.07
N THR A 153 11.42 15.24 1.03
CA THR A 153 12.22 14.55 2.05
C THR A 153 12.20 13.03 1.90
N LEU A 154 11.21 12.48 1.23
CA LEU A 154 11.04 11.03 1.14
C LEU A 154 11.76 10.43 -0.06
N ASP A 155 12.25 9.23 0.11
CA ASP A 155 12.87 8.41 -0.92
C ASP A 155 11.86 7.57 -1.68
N VAL A 156 10.90 7.00 -0.95
CA VAL A 156 9.88 6.10 -1.48
C VAL A 156 8.51 6.43 -0.91
N VAL A 157 7.51 6.50 -1.79
CA VAL A 157 6.09 6.52 -1.43
C VAL A 157 5.46 5.25 -1.95
N VAL A 158 4.70 4.58 -1.10
CA VAL A 158 3.98 3.35 -1.41
C VAL A 158 2.48 3.57 -1.30
N PHE A 159 1.75 3.08 -2.29
CA PHE A 159 0.31 2.84 -2.25
C PHE A 159 0.05 1.37 -2.52
N SER A 160 -0.36 0.62 -1.50
CA SER A 160 -0.70 -0.80 -1.65
C SER A 160 -2.18 -1.00 -1.36
N LEU A 161 -2.99 -1.13 -2.43
CA LEU A 161 -4.45 -1.27 -2.38
C LEU A 161 -5.14 -0.07 -1.70
N SER A 162 -4.57 1.12 -1.83
CA SER A 162 -4.99 2.30 -1.09
C SER A 162 -5.37 3.51 -1.95
N LEU A 163 -5.24 3.43 -3.28
CA LEU A 163 -5.72 4.47 -4.20
C LEU A 163 -7.23 4.38 -4.38
N MET A 164 -7.99 4.56 -3.29
CA MET A 164 -9.45 4.50 -3.27
C MET A 164 -10.05 5.90 -3.17
N GLY A 165 -11.37 5.97 -3.49
CA GLY A 165 -12.12 7.23 -3.43
C GLY A 165 -12.17 7.98 -4.76
N GLN A 166 -13.10 8.93 -4.85
CA GLN A 166 -13.30 9.71 -6.08
C GLN A 166 -12.18 10.71 -6.35
N ASN A 167 -11.48 11.14 -5.31
CA ASN A 167 -10.43 12.13 -5.36
C ASN A 167 -9.01 11.54 -5.14
N TRP A 168 -8.81 10.27 -5.51
CA TRP A 168 -7.53 9.58 -5.40
C TRP A 168 -6.36 10.29 -6.13
N THR A 169 -6.66 11.14 -7.12
CA THR A 169 -5.65 11.95 -7.83
C THR A 169 -4.91 12.91 -6.89
N GLU A 170 -5.56 13.37 -5.82
CA GLU A 170 -4.94 14.23 -4.81
C GLU A 170 -3.84 13.49 -4.02
N TYR A 171 -3.94 12.14 -3.92
CA TYR A 171 -2.90 11.32 -3.26
C TYR A 171 -1.61 11.30 -4.07
N ILE A 172 -1.72 11.23 -5.41
CA ILE A 172 -0.56 11.29 -6.30
C ILE A 172 0.13 12.66 -6.20
N ALA A 173 -0.66 13.74 -6.10
CA ALA A 173 -0.13 15.09 -5.90
C ALA A 173 0.61 15.22 -4.54
N GLU A 174 0.07 14.64 -3.48
CA GLU A 174 0.73 14.63 -2.17
C GLU A 174 2.01 13.77 -2.18
N ALA A 175 1.99 12.62 -2.84
CA ALA A 175 3.18 11.81 -3.06
C ALA A 175 4.28 12.60 -3.77
N LYS A 176 3.93 13.33 -4.87
CA LYS A 176 4.86 14.24 -5.55
C LYS A 176 5.43 15.28 -4.59
N ARG A 177 4.57 15.89 -3.77
CA ARG A 177 5.00 16.93 -2.83
C ARG A 177 6.04 16.42 -1.83
N CYS A 178 5.84 15.20 -1.32
CA CYS A 178 6.69 14.61 -0.28
C CYS A 178 7.97 13.98 -0.83
N LEU A 179 7.92 13.38 -2.02
CA LEU A 179 9.08 12.75 -2.65
C LEU A 179 10.14 13.79 -3.04
N ARG A 180 11.40 13.48 -2.77
CA ARG A 180 12.54 14.20 -3.32
C ARG A 180 12.66 13.97 -4.83
N LYS A 181 13.45 14.80 -5.50
CA LYS A 181 13.81 14.58 -6.89
C LYS A 181 14.44 13.18 -7.04
N ARG A 182 14.01 12.41 -8.05
CA ARG A 182 14.36 11.00 -8.28
C ARG A 182 13.87 10.03 -7.19
N GLY A 183 13.01 10.46 -6.29
CA GLY A 183 12.30 9.58 -5.37
C GLY A 183 11.32 8.67 -6.12
N MET A 184 11.01 7.52 -5.54
CA MET A 184 10.21 6.48 -6.17
C MET A 184 8.78 6.46 -5.66
N LEU A 185 7.84 6.35 -6.59
CA LEU A 185 6.44 6.04 -6.35
C LEU A 185 6.20 4.58 -6.69
N MET A 186 5.70 3.80 -5.74
CA MET A 186 5.36 2.39 -5.92
C MET A 186 3.87 2.18 -5.66
N ILE A 187 3.17 1.60 -6.61
CA ILE A 187 1.73 1.35 -6.55
C ILE A 187 1.49 -0.14 -6.79
N ALA A 188 0.67 -0.75 -5.94
CA ALA A 188 0.11 -2.07 -6.16
C ALA A 188 -1.41 -1.99 -6.02
N GLU A 189 -2.13 -2.42 -7.04
CA GLU A 189 -3.59 -2.44 -7.06
C GLU A 189 -4.10 -3.74 -7.69
N THR A 190 -5.32 -4.16 -7.36
CA THR A 190 -5.89 -5.32 -8.04
C THR A 190 -6.08 -5.01 -9.52
N THR A 191 -5.65 -5.91 -10.40
CA THR A 191 -5.78 -5.74 -11.85
C THR A 191 -7.24 -5.48 -12.24
N LYS A 192 -8.17 -6.17 -11.59
CA LYS A 192 -9.61 -5.98 -11.82
C LYS A 192 -10.06 -4.53 -11.52
N SER A 193 -9.62 -3.92 -10.43
CA SER A 193 -10.00 -2.56 -10.08
C SER A 193 -9.35 -1.53 -11.00
N LEU A 194 -8.15 -1.84 -11.51
CA LEU A 194 -7.43 -0.95 -12.41
C LEU A 194 -7.95 -0.99 -13.84
N THR A 195 -8.53 -2.09 -14.33
CA THR A 195 -8.91 -2.24 -15.74
C THR A 195 -9.70 -1.06 -16.28
N ALA A 196 -10.60 -0.49 -15.49
CA ALA A 196 -11.42 0.65 -15.90
C ALA A 196 -10.73 2.02 -15.73
N ARG A 197 -9.64 2.11 -14.96
CA ARG A 197 -9.00 3.40 -14.60
C ARG A 197 -7.50 3.46 -14.87
N LEU A 198 -6.88 2.41 -15.41
CA LEU A 198 -5.43 2.31 -15.59
C LEU A 198 -4.88 3.45 -16.47
N SER A 199 -5.55 3.78 -17.55
CA SER A 199 -5.15 4.91 -18.41
C SER A 199 -5.16 6.21 -17.62
N GLY A 200 -6.26 6.51 -16.92
CA GLY A 200 -6.35 7.72 -16.09
C GLY A 200 -5.32 7.77 -14.95
N LEU A 201 -4.96 6.61 -14.37
CA LEU A 201 -3.90 6.56 -13.36
C LEU A 201 -2.53 6.88 -13.98
N LYS A 202 -2.21 6.34 -15.14
CA LYS A 202 -0.94 6.63 -15.85
C LYS A 202 -0.86 8.09 -16.30
N ASP A 203 -1.97 8.64 -16.78
CA ASP A 203 -2.07 10.05 -17.13
C ASP A 203 -1.83 10.96 -15.91
N GLU A 204 -2.43 10.64 -14.76
CA GLU A 204 -2.25 11.42 -13.54
C GLU A 204 -0.84 11.31 -12.97
N ILE A 205 -0.22 10.13 -13.03
CA ILE A 205 1.19 9.91 -12.67
C ILE A 205 2.08 10.81 -13.54
N THR A 206 1.89 10.79 -14.85
CA THR A 206 2.68 11.59 -15.80
C THR A 206 2.45 13.09 -15.62
N LYS A 207 1.20 13.52 -15.44
CA LYS A 207 0.83 14.92 -15.18
C LYS A 207 1.48 15.47 -13.91
N ASN A 208 1.70 14.62 -12.92
CA ASN A 208 2.41 14.96 -11.69
C ASN A 208 3.95 14.83 -11.82
N GLU A 209 4.49 14.89 -13.05
CA GLU A 209 5.93 14.88 -13.32
C GLU A 209 6.64 13.61 -12.80
N PHE A 210 5.97 12.46 -12.89
CA PHE A 210 6.59 11.17 -12.70
C PHE A 210 6.86 10.50 -14.05
N GLU A 211 7.97 9.81 -14.16
CA GLU A 211 8.29 8.92 -15.26
C GLU A 211 8.00 7.48 -14.85
N ILE A 212 7.07 6.81 -15.53
CA ILE A 212 6.76 5.39 -15.28
C ILE A 212 7.95 4.55 -15.75
N ARG A 213 8.54 3.79 -14.84
CA ARG A 213 9.71 2.93 -15.09
C ARG A 213 9.33 1.48 -15.31
N SER A 214 8.26 1.02 -14.67
CA SER A 214 7.80 -0.35 -14.77
C SER A 214 6.30 -0.41 -14.59
N GLU A 215 5.66 -1.28 -15.37
CA GLU A 215 4.28 -1.73 -15.18
C GLU A 215 4.29 -3.24 -15.37
N LYS A 216 3.89 -3.99 -14.35
CA LYS A 216 3.86 -5.45 -14.39
C LYS A 216 2.61 -5.98 -13.72
N GLN A 217 2.00 -7.00 -14.32
CA GLN A 217 0.98 -7.80 -13.66
C GLN A 217 1.62 -9.05 -13.07
N GLU A 218 1.34 -9.30 -11.78
CA GLU A 218 1.74 -10.52 -11.08
C GLU A 218 0.55 -11.04 -10.26
N GLY A 219 0.10 -12.26 -10.56
CA GLY A 219 -1.16 -12.81 -10.01
C GLY A 219 -2.33 -11.88 -10.34
N ASP A 220 -3.09 -11.54 -9.31
CA ASP A 220 -4.28 -10.70 -9.42
C ASP A 220 -3.97 -9.18 -9.30
N PHE A 221 -2.69 -8.81 -9.25
CA PHE A 221 -2.26 -7.43 -8.99
C PHE A 221 -1.47 -6.85 -10.14
N THR A 222 -1.63 -5.55 -10.34
CA THR A 222 -0.79 -4.73 -11.23
C THR A 222 0.08 -3.82 -10.37
N PHE A 223 1.37 -3.83 -10.66
CA PHE A 223 2.40 -3.04 -10.00
C PHE A 223 2.89 -1.95 -10.95
N ILE A 224 2.94 -0.71 -10.46
CA ILE A 224 3.50 0.43 -11.20
C ILE A 224 4.62 1.03 -10.36
N GLU A 225 5.77 1.22 -10.99
CA GLU A 225 6.90 1.93 -10.42
C GLU A 225 7.14 3.19 -11.25
N ALA A 226 7.21 4.34 -10.59
CA ALA A 226 7.47 5.60 -11.24
C ALA A 226 8.51 6.41 -10.46
N MET A 227 9.25 7.27 -11.15
CA MET A 227 10.30 8.10 -10.58
C MET A 227 9.93 9.57 -10.76
N LYS A 228 10.01 10.35 -9.69
CA LYS A 228 9.84 11.81 -9.76
C LYS A 228 10.95 12.46 -10.57
N LEU A 229 10.60 13.30 -11.54
CA LEU A 229 11.50 14.03 -12.42
C LEU A 229 12.19 15.22 -11.72
#